data_0db119a6351989b1267db3dbf2241bc2
#
_entry.id   0db119a6351989b1267db3dbf2241bc2
#
_cell.length_a   1.000
_cell.length_b   1.000
_cell.length_c   1.000
_cell.angle_alpha   90.00
_cell.angle_beta   90.00
_cell.angle_gamma   90.00
#
_symmetry.space_group_name_H-M   'P 1'
#
loop_
_entity.id
_entity.type
_entity.pdbx_description
1 polymer ?
#
loop_
_entity_poly.entity_id
_entity_poly.type
_entity_poly.pdbx_seq_one_letter_code
_entity_poly.pdbx_strand_id
1 'polypeptide(L)'
;WDIETAPMTTALALPYPEALRSPPSNYSKPETIGAWREKDRAAWEEDRIKEFSFSPRTGRIVALSINYRGQEAIDLTAVDEKDEKDLILSGLTLLCDKGDRNDLIVGFNSRQFDWPFLMIRMCYHRIDPYAIQSHRAFWNDCNNRYSKYNVDLREMLTFGDYRAKGTLSDWREW
;
A
#
# COMPACT_ATOMS: atom_id res chain seq x y z
N TRP A 1 3.06 5.29 -11.42
CA TRP A 1 3.72 5.06 -10.14
C TRP A 1 2.93 4.04 -9.33
N ASP A 2 3.60 3.36 -8.46
CA ASP A 2 3.02 2.31 -7.62
C ASP A 2 3.83 2.19 -6.32
N ILE A 3 3.19 1.70 -5.24
CA ILE A 3 3.87 1.35 -3.99
C ILE A 3 3.62 -0.10 -3.63
N GLU A 4 4.65 -0.73 -3.05
CA GLU A 4 4.53 -2.04 -2.42
C GLU A 4 4.64 -1.90 -0.91
N THR A 5 3.85 -2.70 -0.19
CA THR A 5 3.72 -2.60 1.25
C THR A 5 3.98 -3.93 1.96
N ALA A 6 4.49 -3.85 3.18
CA ALA A 6 4.69 -5.01 4.06
C ALA A 6 4.23 -4.67 5.49
N PRO A 7 3.92 -5.65 6.34
CA PRO A 7 3.59 -5.40 7.73
C PRO A 7 4.81 -4.89 8.50
N MET A 8 4.58 -4.04 9.49
CA MET A 8 5.61 -3.67 10.46
C MET A 8 5.92 -4.83 11.40
N THR A 9 7.17 -4.97 11.82
CA THR A 9 7.61 -6.03 12.73
C THR A 9 6.82 -6.00 14.06
N THR A 10 6.56 -4.81 14.59
CA THR A 10 5.77 -4.62 15.79
C THR A 10 4.33 -5.10 15.66
N ALA A 11 3.73 -4.98 14.50
CA ALA A 11 2.39 -5.46 14.23
C ALA A 11 2.31 -7.00 14.17
N LEU A 12 3.36 -7.65 13.69
CA LEU A 12 3.45 -9.12 13.65
C LEU A 12 3.73 -9.75 15.02
N ALA A 13 4.23 -8.97 15.99
CA ALA A 13 4.56 -9.47 17.32
C ALA A 13 3.34 -9.82 18.21
N LEU A 14 2.12 -9.50 17.77
CA LEU A 14 0.91 -9.85 18.53
C LEU A 14 0.71 -11.38 18.57
N PRO A 15 0.42 -11.96 19.74
CA PRO A 15 0.27 -13.41 19.87
C PRO A 15 -1.01 -13.92 19.20
N TYR A 16 -0.96 -15.17 18.77
CA TYR A 16 -2.15 -15.87 18.29
C TYR A 16 -3.22 -15.96 19.40
N PRO A 17 -4.47 -15.58 19.13
CA PRO A 17 -5.51 -15.48 20.17
C PRO A 17 -6.16 -16.85 20.46
N GLU A 18 -5.42 -17.78 21.03
CA GLU A 18 -5.89 -19.17 21.30
C GLU A 18 -7.22 -19.22 22.10
N ALA A 19 -7.39 -18.33 23.06
CA ALA A 19 -8.57 -18.29 23.91
C ALA A 19 -9.86 -17.91 23.17
N LEU A 20 -9.75 -17.25 22.02
CA LEU A 20 -10.89 -16.78 21.22
C LEU A 20 -11.24 -17.70 20.07
N ARG A 21 -10.44 -18.76 19.85
CA ARG A 21 -10.61 -19.68 18.73
C ARG A 21 -10.89 -21.11 19.23
N SER A 22 -12.01 -21.64 18.80
CA SER A 22 -12.44 -22.98 19.16
C SER A 22 -12.49 -23.89 17.94
N PRO A 23 -12.06 -25.15 18.06
CA PRO A 23 -12.20 -26.11 16.99
C PRO A 23 -13.68 -26.38 16.69
N PRO A 24 -14.02 -26.82 15.47
CA PRO A 24 -15.36 -27.25 15.12
C PRO A 24 -15.91 -28.27 16.11
N SER A 25 -17.20 -28.18 16.41
CA SER A 25 -17.83 -29.02 17.46
C SER A 25 -17.78 -30.55 17.20
N ASN A 26 -17.54 -30.95 15.96
CA ASN A 26 -17.37 -32.35 15.58
C ASN A 26 -15.94 -32.88 15.79
N TYR A 27 -15.00 -32.04 16.25
CA TYR A 27 -13.62 -32.42 16.54
C TYR A 27 -13.51 -32.81 18.01
N SER A 28 -13.44 -34.13 18.30
CA SER A 28 -13.39 -34.64 19.65
C SER A 28 -12.04 -35.32 19.99
N LYS A 29 -11.27 -35.75 18.98
CA LYS A 29 -9.97 -36.42 19.20
C LYS A 29 -8.86 -35.40 19.37
N PRO A 30 -7.98 -35.55 20.39
CA PRO A 30 -6.86 -34.62 20.64
C PRO A 30 -5.98 -34.37 19.40
N GLU A 31 -5.70 -35.41 18.63
CA GLU A 31 -4.89 -35.37 17.41
C GLU A 31 -5.53 -34.48 16.34
N THR A 32 -6.86 -34.61 16.15
CA THR A 32 -7.63 -33.82 15.18
C THR A 32 -7.70 -32.36 15.60
N ILE A 33 -7.84 -32.10 16.92
CA ILE A 33 -7.82 -30.74 17.48
C ILE A 33 -6.43 -30.10 17.31
N GLY A 34 -5.36 -30.88 17.53
CA GLY A 34 -3.98 -30.42 17.34
C GLY A 34 -3.71 -30.00 15.87
N ALA A 35 -4.03 -30.88 14.94
CA ALA A 35 -3.88 -30.59 13.51
C ALA A 35 -4.73 -29.40 13.06
N TRP A 36 -5.94 -29.25 13.58
CA TRP A 36 -6.76 -28.07 13.31
C TRP A 36 -6.12 -26.77 13.82
N ARG A 37 -5.58 -26.78 15.05
CA ARG A 37 -4.93 -25.60 15.64
C ARG A 37 -3.72 -25.13 14.85
N GLU A 38 -2.89 -26.05 14.38
CA GLU A 38 -1.74 -25.74 13.52
C GLU A 38 -2.18 -25.07 12.22
N LYS A 39 -3.19 -25.64 11.57
CA LYS A 39 -3.75 -25.09 10.33
C LYS A 39 -4.40 -23.71 10.54
N ASP A 40 -5.16 -23.56 11.62
CA ASP A 40 -5.85 -22.30 11.95
C ASP A 40 -4.83 -21.20 12.30
N ARG A 41 -3.76 -21.55 13.01
CA ARG A 41 -2.66 -20.62 13.30
C ARG A 41 -1.97 -20.16 12.02
N ALA A 42 -1.62 -21.07 11.13
CA ALA A 42 -0.98 -20.74 9.86
C ALA A 42 -1.87 -19.82 8.99
N ALA A 43 -3.17 -20.14 8.89
CA ALA A 43 -4.14 -19.31 8.17
C ALA A 43 -4.27 -17.90 8.80
N TRP A 44 -4.32 -17.83 10.13
CA TRP A 44 -4.40 -16.56 10.84
C TRP A 44 -3.14 -15.70 10.66
N GLU A 45 -1.96 -16.30 10.64
CA GLU A 45 -0.70 -15.61 10.36
C GLU A 45 -0.67 -15.05 8.94
N GLU A 46 -1.11 -15.83 7.95
CA GLU A 46 -1.20 -15.39 6.56
C GLU A 46 -2.21 -14.24 6.39
N ASP A 47 -3.39 -14.36 6.97
CA ASP A 47 -4.42 -13.31 6.93
C ASP A 47 -3.93 -12.03 7.59
N ARG A 48 -3.20 -12.13 8.71
CA ARG A 48 -2.59 -10.97 9.38
C ARG A 48 -1.56 -10.27 8.52
N ILE A 49 -0.69 -11.03 7.85
CA ILE A 49 0.31 -10.44 6.96
C ILE A 49 -0.39 -9.60 5.90
N LYS A 50 -1.43 -10.14 5.28
CA LYS A 50 -2.24 -9.42 4.28
C LYS A 50 -2.91 -8.18 4.88
N GLU A 51 -3.68 -8.35 5.96
CA GLU A 51 -4.42 -7.26 6.58
C GLU A 51 -3.49 -6.11 7.01
N PHE A 52 -2.37 -6.45 7.64
CA PHE A 52 -1.44 -5.45 8.16
C PHE A 52 -0.63 -4.76 7.07
N SER A 53 -0.33 -5.45 5.97
CA SER A 53 0.31 -4.83 4.80
C SER A 53 -0.57 -3.76 4.16
N PHE A 54 -1.89 -3.98 4.11
CA PHE A 54 -2.84 -3.04 3.50
C PHE A 54 -3.29 -1.90 4.42
N SER A 55 -2.92 -1.92 5.69
CA SER A 55 -3.24 -0.86 6.64
C SER A 55 -2.03 0.05 6.87
N PRO A 56 -2.11 1.35 6.58
CA PRO A 56 -0.98 2.27 6.78
C PRO A 56 -0.62 2.50 8.26
N ARG A 57 -1.43 1.98 9.19
CA ARG A 57 -1.15 2.01 10.64
C ARG A 57 -0.28 0.85 11.11
N THR A 58 -0.33 -0.27 10.40
CA THR A 58 0.35 -1.52 10.75
C THR A 58 1.29 -2.00 9.66
N GLY A 59 1.16 -1.45 8.46
CA GLY A 59 2.05 -1.67 7.33
C GLY A 59 3.05 -0.54 7.13
N ARG A 60 4.05 -0.79 6.31
CA ARG A 60 5.07 0.15 5.85
C ARG A 60 5.24 0.05 4.34
N ILE A 61 5.75 1.11 3.73
CA ILE A 61 6.14 1.09 2.31
C ILE A 61 7.52 0.43 2.20
N VAL A 62 7.62 -0.59 1.36
CA VAL A 62 8.88 -1.32 1.12
C VAL A 62 9.46 -1.06 -0.26
N ALA A 63 8.64 -0.67 -1.22
CA ALA A 63 9.11 -0.25 -2.52
C ALA A 63 8.21 0.85 -3.09
N LEU A 64 8.80 1.67 -3.94
CA LEU A 64 8.12 2.69 -4.72
C LEU A 64 8.70 2.67 -6.13
N SER A 65 7.84 2.47 -7.12
CA SER A 65 8.21 2.40 -8.52
C SER A 65 7.66 3.59 -9.30
N ILE A 66 8.51 4.25 -10.07
CA ILE A 66 8.14 5.39 -10.90
C ILE A 66 8.67 5.16 -12.32
N ASN A 67 7.77 5.18 -13.29
CA ASN A 67 8.15 5.22 -14.69
C ASN A 67 7.80 6.61 -15.26
N TYR A 68 8.76 7.25 -15.90
CA TYR A 68 8.58 8.57 -16.48
C TYR A 68 8.65 8.51 -18.00
N ARG A 69 7.52 8.78 -18.66
CA ARG A 69 7.42 8.91 -20.14
C ARG A 69 8.05 7.76 -20.92
N GLY A 70 7.86 6.52 -20.45
CA GLY A 70 8.38 5.34 -21.12
C GLY A 70 9.90 5.13 -21.00
N GLN A 71 10.56 5.86 -20.09
CA GLN A 71 11.92 5.55 -19.67
C GLN A 71 11.94 4.27 -18.82
N GLU A 72 13.12 3.78 -18.50
CA GLU A 72 13.27 2.69 -17.54
C GLU A 72 12.66 3.09 -16.17
N ALA A 73 11.96 2.16 -15.52
CA ALA A 73 11.38 2.39 -14.22
C ALA A 73 12.48 2.63 -13.18
N ILE A 74 12.26 3.57 -12.29
CA ILE A 74 13.10 3.80 -11.12
C ILE A 74 12.43 3.12 -9.95
N ASP A 75 13.06 2.08 -9.41
CA ASP A 75 12.60 1.33 -8.26
C ASP A 75 13.42 1.72 -7.04
N LEU A 76 12.73 2.26 -6.04
CA LEU A 76 13.29 2.56 -4.72
C LEU A 76 12.81 1.49 -3.75
N THR A 77 13.71 1.00 -2.87
CA THR A 77 13.37 -0.04 -1.90
C THR A 77 13.85 0.32 -0.50
N ALA A 78 13.09 -0.09 0.52
CA ALA A 78 13.46 -0.02 1.93
C ALA A 78 13.56 -1.43 2.51
N VAL A 79 14.73 -1.80 2.99
CA VAL A 79 14.97 -3.11 3.61
C VAL A 79 14.35 -3.16 5.00
N ASP A 80 14.63 -2.16 5.81
CA ASP A 80 14.18 -2.04 7.19
C ASP A 80 13.11 -0.96 7.38
N GLU A 81 12.41 -0.99 8.51
CA GLU A 81 11.44 0.06 8.90
C GLU A 81 12.08 1.46 9.00
N LYS A 82 13.34 1.54 9.42
CA LYS A 82 14.09 2.80 9.50
C LYS A 82 14.38 3.43 8.15
N ASP A 83 14.48 2.61 7.09
CA ASP A 83 14.80 3.07 5.74
C ASP A 83 13.55 3.62 5.01
N GLU A 84 12.36 3.34 5.52
CA GLU A 84 11.08 3.78 4.93
C GLU A 84 11.00 5.30 4.78
N LYS A 85 11.50 6.05 5.76
CA LYS A 85 11.49 7.51 5.71
C LYS A 85 12.29 8.04 4.52
N ASP A 86 13.47 7.49 4.30
CA ASP A 86 14.36 7.92 3.22
C ASP A 86 13.82 7.48 1.86
N LEU A 87 13.20 6.29 1.79
CA LEU A 87 12.48 5.83 0.61
C LEU A 87 11.36 6.81 0.24
N ILE A 88 10.51 7.21 1.21
CA ILE A 88 9.43 8.16 0.97
C ILE A 88 9.99 9.49 0.49
N LEU A 89 10.99 10.05 1.15
CA LEU A 89 11.58 11.34 0.76
C LEU A 89 12.17 11.29 -0.64
N SER A 90 12.89 10.22 -0.98
CA SER A 90 13.47 10.02 -2.31
C SER A 90 12.39 9.89 -3.38
N GLY A 91 11.35 9.09 -3.12
CA GLY A 91 10.22 8.93 -4.03
C GLY A 91 9.48 10.24 -4.29
N LEU A 92 9.21 11.00 -3.24
CA LEU A 92 8.57 12.31 -3.36
C LEU A 92 9.43 13.30 -4.15
N THR A 93 10.74 13.31 -3.91
CA THR A 93 11.68 14.14 -4.66
C THR A 93 11.62 13.80 -6.15
N LEU A 94 11.67 12.50 -6.49
CA LEU A 94 11.58 12.05 -7.89
C LEU A 94 10.24 12.42 -8.54
N LEU A 95 9.12 12.22 -7.85
CA LEU A 95 7.79 12.60 -8.34
C LEU A 95 7.69 14.11 -8.59
N CYS A 96 8.37 14.88 -7.77
CA CYS A 96 8.37 16.33 -7.83
C CYS A 96 9.37 16.87 -8.87
N ASP A 97 10.59 16.38 -8.91
CA ASP A 97 11.65 16.89 -9.80
C ASP A 97 11.42 16.52 -11.27
N LYS A 98 10.79 15.37 -11.51
CA LYS A 98 10.47 14.89 -12.86
C LYS A 98 9.16 15.43 -13.40
N GLY A 99 8.27 15.86 -12.51
CA GLY A 99 6.95 16.38 -12.89
C GLY A 99 7.01 17.86 -13.27
N ASP A 100 6.75 18.16 -14.54
CA ASP A 100 6.37 19.52 -14.93
C ASP A 100 4.96 19.80 -14.38
N ARG A 101 4.59 21.09 -14.20
CA ARG A 101 3.27 21.49 -13.68
C ARG A 101 2.07 20.96 -14.46
N ASN A 102 2.31 20.41 -15.66
CA ASN A 102 1.32 19.82 -16.53
C ASN A 102 1.42 18.31 -16.68
N ASP A 103 2.36 17.65 -16.00
CA ASP A 103 2.49 16.20 -16.10
C ASP A 103 1.40 15.49 -15.30
N LEU A 104 0.92 14.38 -15.82
CA LEU A 104 -0.06 13.53 -15.17
C LEU A 104 0.66 12.47 -14.34
N ILE A 105 0.25 12.30 -13.10
CA ILE A 105 0.62 11.14 -12.32
C ILE A 105 -0.42 10.07 -12.57
N VAL A 106 0.01 8.94 -13.11
CA VAL A 106 -0.85 7.83 -13.45
C VAL A 106 -0.56 6.66 -12.51
N GLY A 107 -1.58 6.12 -11.89
CA GLY A 107 -1.51 4.93 -11.06
C GLY A 107 -2.75 4.06 -11.25
N PHE A 108 -2.73 2.85 -10.70
CA PHE A 108 -3.89 1.96 -10.68
C PHE A 108 -4.42 1.82 -9.26
N ASN A 109 -5.66 2.20 -9.00
CA ASN A 109 -6.27 2.27 -7.68
C ASN A 109 -5.55 3.23 -6.70
N SER A 110 -4.71 4.09 -7.22
CA SER A 110 -3.79 4.93 -6.44
C SER A 110 -4.50 5.95 -5.56
N ARG A 111 -5.66 6.44 -5.97
CA ARG A 111 -6.47 7.38 -5.17
C ARG A 111 -7.06 6.73 -3.92
N GLN A 112 -7.36 5.43 -3.98
CA GLN A 112 -7.98 4.74 -2.85
C GLN A 112 -6.97 4.02 -1.96
N PHE A 113 -5.78 3.69 -2.48
CA PHE A 113 -4.77 2.96 -1.75
C PHE A 113 -3.45 3.73 -1.62
N ASP A 114 -2.71 3.94 -2.70
CA ASP A 114 -1.33 4.45 -2.63
C ASP A 114 -1.22 5.83 -1.99
N TRP A 115 -2.04 6.78 -2.45
CA TRP A 115 -2.02 8.13 -1.90
C TRP A 115 -2.41 8.19 -0.42
N PRO A 116 -3.54 7.62 0.03
CA PRO A 116 -3.88 7.59 1.44
C PRO A 116 -2.84 6.87 2.29
N PHE A 117 -2.28 5.77 1.78
CA PHE A 117 -1.25 5.03 2.48
C PHE A 117 0.02 5.88 2.65
N LEU A 118 0.53 6.46 1.57
CA LEU A 118 1.68 7.34 1.57
C LEU A 118 1.50 8.53 2.53
N MET A 119 0.35 9.21 2.48
CA MET A 119 0.06 10.36 3.33
C MET A 119 0.08 10.00 4.83
N ILE A 120 -0.49 8.87 5.20
CA ILE A 120 -0.48 8.42 6.61
C ILE A 120 0.95 8.04 7.03
N ARG A 121 1.73 7.38 6.16
CA ARG A 121 3.14 7.06 6.45
C ARG A 121 4.01 8.31 6.56
N MET A 122 3.76 9.33 5.74
CA MET A 122 4.42 10.62 5.89
C MET A 122 4.14 11.25 7.26
N CYS A 123 2.87 11.24 7.71
CA CYS A 123 2.51 11.70 9.06
C CYS A 123 3.24 10.89 10.15
N TYR A 124 3.31 9.58 10.00
CA TYR A 124 4.02 8.69 10.92
C TYR A 124 5.51 9.08 11.07
N HIS A 125 6.18 9.34 9.95
CA HIS A 125 7.58 9.74 9.90
C HIS A 125 7.81 11.24 10.13
N ARG A 126 6.74 12.02 10.39
CA ARG A 126 6.80 13.49 10.55
C ARG A 126 7.45 14.18 9.34
N ILE A 127 7.14 13.69 8.15
CA ILE A 127 7.54 14.31 6.89
C ILE A 127 6.53 15.43 6.59
N ASP A 128 7.03 16.66 6.49
CA ASP A 128 6.20 17.79 6.06
C ASP A 128 6.12 17.80 4.52
N PRO A 129 4.95 17.55 3.92
CA PRO A 129 4.81 17.58 2.47
C PRO A 129 5.14 18.95 1.86
N TYR A 130 5.05 20.01 2.64
CA TYR A 130 5.34 21.38 2.18
C TYR A 130 6.81 21.76 2.32
N ALA A 131 7.62 21.00 3.04
CA ALA A 131 9.06 21.21 3.16
C ALA A 131 9.82 20.82 1.89
N ILE A 132 9.22 20.02 1.01
CA ILE A 132 9.73 19.70 -0.32
C ILE A 132 9.41 20.91 -1.22
N GLN A 133 10.24 21.93 -1.12
CA GLN A 133 10.00 23.35 -1.43
C GLN A 133 9.49 23.72 -2.83
N SER A 134 9.66 22.89 -3.83
CA SER A 134 9.33 23.27 -5.22
C SER A 134 7.88 22.99 -5.64
N HIS A 135 7.07 22.29 -4.81
CA HIS A 135 5.89 21.59 -5.32
C HIS A 135 4.61 21.74 -4.53
N ARG A 136 4.48 22.84 -3.79
CA ARG A 136 3.26 23.13 -3.01
C ARG A 136 1.97 23.07 -3.85
N ALA A 137 2.03 23.51 -5.10
CA ALA A 137 0.92 23.42 -6.02
C ALA A 137 0.62 21.97 -6.44
N PHE A 138 1.67 21.19 -6.69
CA PHE A 138 1.57 19.77 -7.02
C PHE A 138 0.88 18.96 -5.90
N TRP A 139 1.28 19.16 -4.63
CA TRP A 139 0.66 18.47 -3.50
C TRP A 139 -0.81 18.79 -3.32
N ASN A 140 -1.18 20.08 -3.44
CA ASN A 140 -2.56 20.49 -3.34
C ASN A 140 -3.42 19.90 -4.47
N ASP A 141 -2.83 19.75 -5.65
CA ASP A 141 -3.53 19.20 -6.80
C ASP A 141 -3.58 17.67 -6.78
N CYS A 142 -2.49 16.99 -6.45
CA CYS A 142 -2.44 15.52 -6.44
C CYS A 142 -3.25 14.90 -5.31
N ASN A 143 -3.33 15.57 -4.17
CA ASN A 143 -4.10 15.10 -3.01
C ASN A 143 -5.60 15.40 -3.12
N ASN A 144 -6.02 16.11 -4.14
CA ASN A 144 -7.43 16.40 -4.38
C ASN A 144 -8.07 15.23 -5.14
N ARG A 145 -9.18 14.67 -4.62
CA ARG A 145 -9.96 13.62 -5.27
C ARG A 145 -10.36 13.96 -6.71
N TYR A 146 -10.52 15.24 -7.02
CA TYR A 146 -10.91 15.74 -8.33
C TYR A 146 -9.72 16.28 -9.13
N SER A 147 -8.50 15.95 -8.72
CA SER A 147 -7.31 16.40 -9.43
C SER A 147 -7.29 15.91 -10.86
N LYS A 148 -7.09 16.82 -11.79
CA LYS A 148 -6.85 16.48 -13.20
C LYS A 148 -5.43 15.93 -13.44
N TYR A 149 -4.52 16.09 -12.48
CA TYR A 149 -3.13 15.67 -12.58
C TYR A 149 -2.90 14.26 -12.02
N ASN A 150 -3.78 13.79 -11.15
CA ASN A 150 -3.73 12.45 -10.60
C ASN A 150 -4.78 11.57 -11.30
N VAL A 151 -4.32 10.74 -12.21
CA VAL A 151 -5.15 9.85 -13.03
C VAL A 151 -5.13 8.46 -12.41
N ASP A 152 -6.28 8.00 -11.94
CA ASP A 152 -6.47 6.63 -11.48
C ASP A 152 -7.05 5.78 -12.61
N LEU A 153 -6.23 4.87 -13.14
CA LEU A 153 -6.65 4.02 -14.26
C LEU A 153 -7.82 3.12 -13.89
N ARG A 154 -7.91 2.68 -12.64
CA ARG A 154 -9.05 1.87 -12.21
C ARG A 154 -10.35 2.66 -12.29
N GLU A 155 -10.36 3.90 -11.83
CA GLU A 155 -11.55 4.78 -11.94
C GLU A 155 -11.94 5.01 -13.40
N MET A 156 -10.97 5.19 -14.29
CA MET A 156 -11.24 5.36 -15.71
C MET A 156 -11.82 4.10 -16.35
N LEU A 157 -11.19 2.94 -16.11
CA LEU A 157 -11.60 1.66 -16.69
C LEU A 157 -12.95 1.18 -16.16
N THR A 158 -13.31 1.54 -14.95
CA THR A 158 -14.59 1.19 -14.32
C THR A 158 -15.67 2.26 -14.49
N PHE A 159 -15.40 3.34 -15.25
CA PHE A 159 -16.31 4.48 -15.39
C PHE A 159 -16.78 5.05 -14.05
N GLY A 160 -15.90 5.03 -13.05
CA GLY A 160 -16.18 5.51 -11.69
C GLY A 160 -16.96 4.53 -10.81
N ASP A 161 -17.24 3.32 -11.26
CA ASP A 161 -17.85 2.29 -10.40
C ASP A 161 -16.81 1.73 -9.41
N TYR A 162 -16.83 2.25 -8.20
CA TYR A 162 -15.93 1.82 -7.12
C TYR A 162 -16.17 0.37 -6.63
N ARG A 163 -17.32 -0.25 -6.99
CA ARG A 163 -17.64 -1.64 -6.67
C ARG A 163 -17.07 -2.62 -7.68
N ALA A 164 -16.67 -2.14 -8.86
CA ALA A 164 -16.05 -2.99 -9.86
C ALA A 164 -14.81 -3.66 -9.26
N LYS A 165 -14.76 -4.98 -9.36
CA LYS A 165 -13.63 -5.79 -8.91
C LYS A 165 -12.67 -5.98 -10.07
N GLY A 166 -11.41 -6.19 -9.77
CA GLY A 166 -10.39 -6.52 -10.74
C GLY A 166 -9.04 -5.93 -10.35
N THR A 167 -8.00 -6.67 -10.71
CA THR A 167 -6.61 -6.25 -10.63
C THR A 167 -6.18 -5.64 -11.96
N LEU A 168 -5.02 -5.00 -12.02
CA LEU A 168 -4.46 -4.49 -13.27
C LEU A 168 -4.32 -5.61 -14.33
N SER A 169 -4.00 -6.84 -13.90
CA SER A 169 -3.91 -8.00 -14.79
C SER A 169 -5.24 -8.34 -15.44
N ASP A 170 -6.35 -8.21 -14.73
CA ASP A 170 -7.68 -8.51 -15.26
C ASP A 170 -8.09 -7.54 -16.38
N TRP A 171 -7.54 -6.31 -16.36
CA TRP A 171 -7.82 -5.28 -17.36
C TRP A 171 -6.81 -5.23 -18.51
N ARG A 172 -5.73 -6.02 -18.41
CA ARG A 172 -4.66 -6.06 -19.42
C ARG A 172 -5.06 -6.78 -20.70
N GLU A 173 -6.09 -7.62 -20.65
CA GLU A 173 -6.54 -8.45 -21.77
C GLU A 173 -7.60 -7.76 -22.66
N TRP A 174 -7.91 -6.50 -22.40
CA TRP A 174 -8.80 -5.65 -23.21
C TRP A 174 -7.97 -4.67 -24.04
#